data_4913bbd8bc3b6f6f5cd3cf865e6d1599
#
_entry.id   4913bbd8bc3b6f6f5cd3cf865e6d1599
#
_cell.length_a   1.000
_cell.length_b   1.000
_cell.length_c   1.000
_cell.angle_alpha   90.00
_cell.angle_beta   90.00
_cell.angle_gamma   90.00
#
_symmetry.space_group_name_H-M   'P 1'
#
loop_
_entity.id
_entity.type
_entity.pdbx_description
1 polymer ?
#
loop_
_entity_poly.entity_id
_entity_poly.type
_entity_poly.pdbx_seq_one_letter_code
_entity_poly.pdbx_strand_id
1 'polypeptide(L)'
;MGDGKGRIDFGLRRIGQIRIQVTDVDRAVGFYRDLLGMPFLFAFPGMAFFDLDGVRLMLVEPEGRAFGGESAIYYRVDDIAAAHGTLTDRGVVFDDAPHIVHRDADYDLWMAFFRDPDGNVLALMSEVASG
;
A
#
# COMPACT_ATOMS: atom_id res chain seq x y z
N MET A 1 25.85 14.68 -21.13
CA MET A 1 25.85 14.26 -20.95
C MET A 1 25.89 13.79 -21.07
N GLY A 2 25.73 14.04 -21.00
CA GLY A 2 25.84 13.70 -20.91
C GLY A 2 25.68 13.22 -20.89
N ASP A 3 25.91 13.40 -20.96
CA ASP A 3 25.89 12.96 -20.83
C ASP A 3 25.93 12.33 -20.86
N GLY A 4 26.38 12.39 -20.74
CA GLY A 4 26.56 11.97 -20.80
C GLY A 4 26.18 11.61 -20.85
N LYS A 5 26.19 12.15 -21.23
CA LYS A 5 25.57 11.68 -21.23
C LYS A 5 25.38 10.64 -21.95
N GLY A 6 26.15 10.28 -23.02
CA GLY A 6 25.85 8.97 -23.49
C GLY A 6 25.09 8.24 -22.47
N ARG A 7 25.11 8.86 -21.42
CA ARG A 7 24.35 8.39 -20.31
C ARG A 7 22.88 8.15 -20.66
N ILE A 8 22.32 7.10 -20.12
CA ILE A 8 20.92 6.80 -20.31
C ILE A 8 20.10 7.77 -19.48
N ASP A 9 19.35 8.59 -20.17
CA ASP A 9 18.44 9.49 -19.48
C ASP A 9 17.08 8.85 -19.29
N PHE A 10 16.74 7.88 -20.12
CA PHE A 10 15.49 7.17 -19.97
C PHE A 10 15.64 5.99 -19.03
N GLY A 11 14.66 5.81 -18.14
CA GLY A 11 14.56 4.65 -17.26
C GLY A 11 13.19 4.63 -16.63
N LEU A 12 12.69 3.47 -16.28
CA LEU A 12 11.39 3.34 -15.63
C LEU A 12 11.57 3.67 -14.15
N ARG A 13 10.99 4.76 -13.71
CA ARG A 13 11.19 5.28 -12.35
C ARG A 13 9.92 5.57 -11.58
N ARG A 14 8.79 5.69 -12.27
CA ARG A 14 7.56 6.13 -11.63
C ARG A 14 6.51 5.09 -11.85
N ILE A 15 5.82 4.78 -10.79
CA ILE A 15 4.67 3.88 -10.86
C ILE A 15 3.44 4.73 -11.09
N GLY A 16 2.67 4.39 -12.14
CA GLY A 16 1.44 5.11 -12.44
C GLY A 16 0.22 4.48 -11.81
N GLN A 17 0.22 3.15 -11.71
CA GLN A 17 -0.95 2.43 -11.23
C GLN A 17 -0.56 1.08 -10.67
N ILE A 18 -1.26 0.69 -9.60
CA ILE A 18 -1.12 -0.61 -8.97
C ILE A 18 -2.49 -1.27 -9.00
N ARG A 19 -2.52 -2.55 -9.32
CA ARG A 19 -3.77 -3.32 -9.42
C ARG A 19 -3.80 -4.40 -8.34
N ILE A 20 -4.91 -4.44 -7.60
CA ILE A 20 -5.14 -5.46 -6.57
C ILE A 20 -6.46 -6.14 -6.88
N GLN A 21 -6.49 -7.47 -6.77
CA GLN A 21 -7.74 -8.21 -6.91
C GLN A 21 -8.45 -8.28 -5.58
N VAL A 22 -9.76 -8.08 -5.61
CA VAL A 22 -10.63 -8.20 -4.45
C VAL A 22 -11.84 -9.03 -4.87
N THR A 23 -12.52 -9.65 -3.92
CA THR A 23 -13.69 -10.46 -4.23
C THR A 23 -14.97 -9.64 -4.32
N ASP A 24 -15.02 -8.52 -3.60
CA ASP A 24 -16.21 -7.66 -3.54
C ASP A 24 -15.73 -6.22 -3.48
N VAL A 25 -15.89 -5.51 -4.60
CA VAL A 25 -15.38 -4.14 -4.70
C VAL A 25 -16.07 -3.21 -3.70
N ASP A 26 -17.37 -3.35 -3.50
CA ASP A 26 -18.08 -2.47 -2.57
C ASP A 26 -17.54 -2.63 -1.14
N ARG A 27 -17.32 -3.87 -0.72
CA ARG A 27 -16.73 -4.13 0.60
C ARG A 27 -15.32 -3.58 0.68
N ALA A 28 -14.53 -3.79 -0.37
CA ALA A 28 -13.15 -3.31 -0.40
C ALA A 28 -13.10 -1.78 -0.36
N VAL A 29 -14.00 -1.09 -1.07
CA VAL A 29 -14.05 0.37 -1.02
C VAL A 29 -14.30 0.84 0.41
N GLY A 30 -15.20 0.19 1.13
CA GLY A 30 -15.42 0.53 2.53
C GLY A 30 -14.15 0.42 3.36
N PHE A 31 -13.37 -0.61 3.13
CA PHE A 31 -12.11 -0.80 3.86
C PHE A 31 -11.07 0.27 3.48
N TYR A 32 -10.80 0.41 2.19
CA TYR A 32 -9.73 1.31 1.74
C TYR A 32 -10.07 2.78 1.95
N ARG A 33 -11.32 3.16 1.67
CA ARG A 33 -11.75 4.54 1.83
C ARG A 33 -12.03 4.89 3.29
N ASP A 34 -12.82 4.07 3.97
CA ASP A 34 -13.36 4.45 5.27
C ASP A 34 -12.39 4.12 6.42
N LEU A 35 -11.71 2.98 6.36
CA LEU A 35 -10.77 2.61 7.42
C LEU A 35 -9.38 3.16 7.14
N LEU A 36 -8.87 2.98 5.93
CA LEU A 36 -7.51 3.44 5.60
C LEU A 36 -7.46 4.91 5.22
N GLY A 37 -8.60 5.51 4.90
CA GLY A 37 -8.64 6.93 4.60
C GLY A 37 -8.07 7.30 3.24
N MET A 38 -8.06 6.38 2.29
CA MET A 38 -7.53 6.67 0.96
C MET A 38 -8.46 7.56 0.16
N PRO A 39 -7.93 8.58 -0.54
CA PRO A 39 -8.75 9.41 -1.39
C PRO A 39 -9.37 8.60 -2.52
N PHE A 40 -10.69 8.51 -2.50
CA PHE A 40 -11.45 7.76 -3.48
C PHE A 40 -11.66 8.60 -4.74
N LEU A 41 -11.44 8.00 -5.92
CA LEU A 41 -11.64 8.70 -7.18
C LEU A 41 -13.01 8.37 -7.78
N PHE A 42 -13.23 7.12 -8.16
CA PHE A 42 -14.49 6.71 -8.77
C PHE A 42 -14.53 5.17 -8.81
N ALA A 43 -15.71 4.65 -9.10
CA ALA A 43 -15.92 3.22 -9.21
C ALA A 43 -16.83 2.91 -10.40
N PHE A 44 -16.62 1.73 -10.97
CA PHE A 44 -17.50 1.12 -11.95
C PHE A 44 -17.90 -0.24 -11.41
N PRO A 45 -18.89 -0.91 -12.02
CA PRO A 45 -19.18 -2.27 -11.59
C PRO A 45 -17.92 -3.15 -11.67
N GLY A 46 -17.55 -3.73 -10.55
CA GLY A 46 -16.40 -4.63 -10.47
C GLY A 46 -15.05 -3.97 -10.35
N MET A 47 -14.96 -2.64 -10.22
CA MET A 47 -13.67 -1.99 -10.02
C MET A 47 -13.81 -0.64 -9.33
N ALA A 48 -12.74 -0.23 -8.64
CA ALA A 48 -12.71 1.06 -7.96
C ALA A 48 -11.29 1.63 -8.03
N PHE A 49 -11.19 2.95 -7.95
CA PHE A 49 -9.92 3.64 -8.10
C PHE A 49 -9.71 4.64 -6.98
N PHE A 50 -8.46 4.72 -6.53
CA PHE A 50 -8.02 5.63 -5.48
C PHE A 50 -6.78 6.37 -5.94
N ASP A 51 -6.54 7.56 -5.38
CA ASP A 51 -5.33 8.32 -5.65
C ASP A 51 -4.40 8.29 -4.45
N LEU A 52 -3.19 7.79 -4.67
CA LEU A 52 -2.17 7.71 -3.64
C LEU A 52 -1.00 8.60 -4.05
N ASP A 53 -1.19 9.91 -3.87
CA ASP A 53 -0.16 10.90 -4.20
C ASP A 53 0.35 10.76 -5.63
N GLY A 54 -0.57 10.59 -6.57
CA GLY A 54 -0.24 10.47 -7.98
C GLY A 54 -0.11 9.05 -8.49
N VAL A 55 -0.09 8.06 -7.61
CA VAL A 55 -0.14 6.64 -7.99
C VAL A 55 -1.58 6.19 -7.85
N ARG A 56 -2.14 5.66 -8.93
CA ARG A 56 -3.52 5.18 -8.89
C ARG A 56 -3.57 3.76 -8.37
N LEU A 57 -4.41 3.53 -7.37
CA LEU A 57 -4.69 2.18 -6.90
C LEU A 57 -6.00 1.73 -7.52
N MET A 58 -5.97 0.58 -8.21
CA MET A 58 -7.16 0.00 -8.82
C MET A 58 -7.51 -1.30 -8.11
N LEU A 59 -8.72 -1.36 -7.58
CA LEU A 59 -9.28 -2.60 -7.05
C LEU A 59 -10.15 -3.21 -8.13
N VAL A 60 -10.04 -4.51 -8.37
CA VAL A 60 -10.77 -5.16 -9.44
C VAL A 60 -11.21 -6.55 -9.01
N GLU A 61 -12.46 -6.90 -9.34
CA GLU A 61 -12.95 -8.25 -9.12
C GLU A 61 -12.46 -9.16 -10.25
N PRO A 62 -12.04 -10.38 -9.94
CA PRO A 62 -11.61 -11.30 -10.98
C PRO A 62 -12.80 -11.71 -11.85
N GLU A 63 -12.56 -11.80 -13.16
CA GLU A 63 -13.61 -12.20 -14.09
C GLU A 63 -13.55 -13.70 -14.27
N GLY A 64 -14.46 -14.40 -13.61
CA GLY A 64 -14.62 -15.83 -13.81
C GLY A 64 -13.43 -16.70 -13.42
N ARG A 65 -12.55 -16.18 -12.59
CA ARG A 65 -11.36 -16.90 -12.15
C ARG A 65 -11.30 -16.97 -10.65
N ALA A 66 -10.56 -17.94 -10.15
CA ALA A 66 -10.27 -18.01 -8.74
C ALA A 66 -9.43 -16.80 -8.34
N PHE A 67 -9.70 -16.30 -7.14
CA PHE A 67 -8.96 -15.18 -6.58
C PHE A 67 -7.51 -15.61 -6.30
N GLY A 68 -6.54 -14.82 -6.80
CA GLY A 68 -5.13 -15.13 -6.62
C GLY A 68 -4.55 -14.59 -5.32
N GLY A 69 -4.91 -13.39 -4.97
CA GLY A 69 -4.66 -12.83 -3.64
C GLY A 69 -3.23 -12.79 -3.14
N GLU A 70 -2.26 -12.49 -3.99
CA GLU A 70 -0.86 -12.52 -3.54
C GLU A 70 -0.13 -11.19 -3.70
N SER A 71 -0.85 -10.10 -3.65
CA SER A 71 -0.23 -8.78 -3.72
C SER A 71 0.27 -8.35 -2.34
N ALA A 72 1.30 -7.54 -2.33
CA ALA A 72 1.77 -6.90 -1.12
C ALA A 72 2.09 -5.45 -1.44
N ILE A 73 1.55 -4.53 -0.66
CA ILE A 73 1.85 -3.11 -0.82
C ILE A 73 2.34 -2.57 0.51
N TYR A 74 3.45 -1.86 0.45
CA TYR A 74 4.08 -1.25 1.62
C TYR A 74 3.81 0.24 1.57
N TYR A 75 3.12 0.75 2.59
CA TYR A 75 2.77 2.17 2.68
C TYR A 75 3.75 2.87 3.62
N ARG A 76 4.45 3.86 3.10
CA ARG A 76 5.39 4.62 3.92
C ARG A 76 4.65 5.62 4.79
N VAL A 77 4.97 5.63 6.08
CA VAL A 77 4.43 6.61 7.02
C VAL A 77 5.59 7.21 7.82
N ASP A 78 5.40 8.42 8.31
CA ASP A 78 6.43 9.09 9.09
C ASP A 78 6.53 8.56 10.50
N ASP A 79 5.38 8.27 11.11
CA ASP A 79 5.31 7.80 12.50
C ASP A 79 4.50 6.51 12.52
N ILE A 80 5.20 5.38 12.52
CA ILE A 80 4.52 4.09 12.39
C ILE A 80 3.71 3.74 13.64
N ALA A 81 4.18 4.17 14.81
CA ALA A 81 3.42 3.91 16.03
C ALA A 81 2.08 4.66 16.01
N ALA A 82 2.09 5.92 15.59
CA ALA A 82 0.87 6.71 15.49
C ALA A 82 -0.07 6.15 14.43
N ALA A 83 0.48 5.79 13.26
CA ALA A 83 -0.32 5.22 12.18
C ALA A 83 -0.96 3.90 12.60
N HIS A 84 -0.19 3.03 13.24
CA HIS A 84 -0.68 1.75 13.74
C HIS A 84 -1.82 1.97 14.74
N GLY A 85 -1.65 2.91 15.68
CA GLY A 85 -2.68 3.20 16.67
C GLY A 85 -3.95 3.73 16.03
N THR A 86 -3.81 4.66 15.09
CA THR A 86 -4.96 5.23 14.40
C THR A 86 -5.74 4.16 13.64
N LEU A 87 -5.05 3.31 12.90
CA LEU A 87 -5.73 2.27 12.12
C LEU A 87 -6.34 1.22 13.03
N THR A 88 -5.67 0.87 14.13
CA THR A 88 -6.23 -0.06 15.10
C THR A 88 -7.51 0.50 15.69
N ASP A 89 -7.54 1.79 16.01
CA ASP A 89 -8.74 2.44 16.54
C ASP A 89 -9.89 2.43 15.54
N ARG A 90 -9.57 2.41 14.25
CA ARG A 90 -10.58 2.35 13.19
C ARG A 90 -11.05 0.92 12.90
N GLY A 91 -10.47 -0.07 13.55
CA GLY A 91 -10.88 -1.45 13.40
C GLY A 91 -9.97 -2.30 12.50
N VAL A 92 -8.83 -1.77 12.07
CA VAL A 92 -7.87 -2.58 11.31
C VAL A 92 -7.17 -3.52 12.27
N VAL A 93 -7.13 -4.81 11.89
CA VAL A 93 -6.46 -5.83 12.70
C VAL A 93 -5.10 -6.10 12.11
N PHE A 94 -4.05 -5.83 12.88
CA PHE A 94 -2.68 -6.09 12.43
C PHE A 94 -2.25 -7.49 12.83
N ASP A 95 -1.36 -8.08 12.02
CA ASP A 95 -0.78 -9.39 12.34
C ASP A 95 0.12 -9.27 13.57
N ASP A 96 0.77 -8.12 13.73
CA ASP A 96 1.70 -7.90 14.83
C ASP A 96 1.86 -6.40 15.08
N ALA A 97 2.54 -6.06 16.16
CA ALA A 97 2.87 -4.67 16.46
C ALA A 97 4.04 -4.21 15.57
N PRO A 98 4.20 -2.90 15.39
CA PRO A 98 5.37 -2.39 14.65
C PRO A 98 6.66 -2.92 15.26
N HIS A 99 7.57 -3.36 14.40
CA HIS A 99 8.84 -3.91 14.84
C HIS A 99 9.92 -3.65 13.80
N ILE A 100 11.17 -3.72 14.23
CA ILE A 100 12.31 -3.48 13.34
C ILE A 100 12.55 -4.74 12.53
N VAL A 101 12.55 -4.59 11.19
CA VAL A 101 12.82 -5.69 10.28
C VAL A 101 14.21 -5.62 9.69
N HIS A 102 14.85 -4.45 9.76
CA HIS A 102 16.20 -4.27 9.23
C HIS A 102 16.86 -3.10 9.92
N ARG A 103 18.13 -3.27 10.29
CA ARG A 103 18.92 -2.19 10.86
C ARG A 103 20.02 -1.83 9.88
N ASP A 104 20.17 -0.54 9.66
CA ASP A 104 21.17 -0.01 8.77
C ASP A 104 22.01 1.01 9.55
N ALA A 105 23.16 1.40 8.99
CA ALA A 105 23.99 2.42 9.63
C ALA A 105 23.24 3.74 9.76
N ASP A 106 22.37 4.05 8.80
CA ASP A 106 21.70 5.33 8.74
C ASP A 106 20.30 5.32 9.33
N TYR A 107 19.62 4.17 9.32
CA TYR A 107 18.25 4.10 9.80
C TYR A 107 17.87 2.69 10.19
N ASP A 108 16.81 2.60 10.98
CA ASP A 108 16.13 1.34 11.30
C ASP A 108 14.84 1.30 10.49
N LEU A 109 14.57 0.17 9.85
CA LEU A 109 13.35 -0.01 9.08
C LEU A 109 12.32 -0.73 9.92
N TRP A 110 11.21 -0.05 10.17
CA TRP A 110 10.10 -0.59 10.96
C TRP A 110 8.97 -0.97 10.04
N MET A 111 8.28 -2.04 10.38
CA MET A 111 7.09 -2.49 9.64
C MET A 111 6.03 -3.01 10.56
N ALA A 112 4.78 -2.98 10.07
CA ALA A 112 3.64 -3.62 10.71
C ALA A 112 2.73 -4.13 9.60
N PHE A 113 2.36 -5.41 9.67
CA PHE A 113 1.62 -6.05 8.59
C PHE A 113 0.16 -6.24 8.95
N PHE A 114 -0.71 -6.08 7.97
CA PHE A 114 -2.14 -6.31 8.11
C PHE A 114 -2.70 -6.80 6.79
N ARG A 115 -3.98 -7.10 6.78
CA ARG A 115 -4.63 -7.65 5.60
C ARG A 115 -5.89 -6.90 5.27
N ASP A 116 -6.21 -6.82 3.97
CA ASP A 116 -7.50 -6.30 3.58
C ASP A 116 -8.55 -7.41 3.74
N PRO A 117 -9.85 -7.12 3.50
CA PRO A 117 -10.89 -8.15 3.69
C PRO A 117 -10.73 -9.39 2.83
N ASP A 118 -9.95 -9.31 1.76
CA ASP A 118 -9.71 -10.44 0.87
C ASP A 118 -8.41 -11.17 1.16
N GLY A 119 -7.70 -10.75 2.21
CA GLY A 119 -6.45 -11.38 2.59
C GLY A 119 -5.22 -10.84 1.87
N ASN A 120 -5.36 -9.77 1.09
CA ASN A 120 -4.19 -9.13 0.47
C ASN A 120 -3.28 -8.58 1.55
N VAL A 121 -1.99 -8.81 1.41
CA VAL A 121 -1.02 -8.37 2.39
C VAL A 121 -0.73 -6.88 2.19
N LEU A 122 -0.83 -6.13 3.26
CA LEU A 122 -0.52 -4.72 3.30
C LEU A 122 0.43 -4.47 4.46
N ALA A 123 1.24 -3.45 4.38
CA ALA A 123 2.15 -3.13 5.45
C ALA A 123 2.33 -1.62 5.58
N LEU A 124 2.53 -1.19 6.81
CA LEU A 124 3.09 0.12 7.08
C LEU A 124 4.60 -0.03 7.13
N MET A 125 5.33 0.97 6.66
CA MET A 125 6.78 1.00 6.79
C MET A 125 7.24 2.40 7.15
N SER A 126 8.30 2.47 7.95
CA SER A 126 8.89 3.73 8.34
C SER A 126 10.39 3.54 8.51
N GLU A 127 11.16 4.48 7.95
CA GLU A 127 12.62 4.51 8.12
C GLU A 127 12.92 5.54 9.21
N VAL A 128 13.38 5.06 10.35
CA VAL A 128 13.66 5.91 11.51
C VAL A 128 15.17 6.06 11.65
N ALA A 129 15.64 7.29 11.70
CA ALA A 129 17.07 7.54 11.80
C ALA A 129 17.64 6.80 13.00
N SER A 130 18.78 6.12 12.77
CA SER A 130 19.49 5.41 13.83
C SER A 130 20.10 6.44 14.78
N GLY A 131 19.83 6.28 16.06
CA GLY A 131 20.21 7.25 17.06
C GLY A 131 21.62 7.17 17.56
#